data_dbc7a02e24d3e53376d41c197fd73a18
#
_entry.id   dbc7a02e24d3e53376d41c197fd73a18
#
_cell.length_a   1.000
_cell.length_b   1.000
_cell.length_c   1.000
_cell.angle_alpha   90.00
_cell.angle_beta   90.00
_cell.angle_gamma   90.00
#
_symmetry.space_group_name_H-M   'P 1'
#
loop_
_entity.id
_entity.type
_entity.pdbx_description
1 polymer ?
#
loop_
_entity_poly.entity_id
_entity_poly.type
_entity_poly.pdbx_seq_one_letter_code
_entity_poly.pdbx_strand_id
1 'polypeptide(L)'
;GIPCSCGSRGCFERYASTTALLRMAREAVSPETLPDGRSFFEQVASNPVLSGVLSQWIDQVALGLAGLIHIFNPEIVLIGGGVSAQEELLIRPLRQRVLNLIMPRFADGLRLEAASLGNDAGMIGALKFWLDQEGHHDY
;
A
#
# COMPACT_ATOMS: atom_id res chain seq x y z
N GLY A 1 -11.30 -4.99 -17.87
CA GLY A 1 -10.77 -4.94 -16.50
C GLY A 1 -11.35 -6.01 -15.59
N ILE A 2 -10.69 -6.30 -14.47
CA ILE A 2 -11.14 -7.28 -13.46
C ILE A 2 -12.48 -6.82 -12.86
N PRO A 3 -13.51 -7.71 -12.72
CA PRO A 3 -14.75 -7.36 -12.04
C PRO A 3 -14.51 -6.92 -10.59
N CYS A 4 -15.25 -5.91 -10.12
CA CYS A 4 -15.19 -5.39 -8.78
C CYS A 4 -16.51 -5.59 -8.03
N SER A 5 -16.45 -5.77 -6.70
CA SER A 5 -17.62 -5.88 -5.83
C SER A 5 -18.54 -4.65 -5.85
N CYS A 6 -18.03 -3.48 -6.28
CA CYS A 6 -18.83 -2.27 -6.46
C CYS A 6 -19.74 -2.29 -7.70
N GLY A 7 -19.76 -3.39 -8.48
CA GLY A 7 -20.50 -3.52 -9.73
C GLY A 7 -19.77 -3.03 -10.98
N SER A 8 -18.62 -2.35 -10.84
CA SER A 8 -17.79 -1.85 -11.93
C SER A 8 -16.70 -2.85 -12.34
N ARG A 9 -15.85 -2.46 -13.29
CA ARG A 9 -14.67 -3.24 -13.73
C ARG A 9 -13.44 -2.35 -13.77
N GLY A 10 -12.24 -2.92 -13.50
CA GLY A 10 -10.97 -2.20 -13.60
C GLY A 10 -10.70 -1.23 -12.45
N CYS A 11 -11.40 -1.36 -11.31
CA CYS A 11 -11.16 -0.54 -10.13
C CYS A 11 -9.71 -0.73 -9.61
N PHE A 12 -9.06 0.36 -9.26
CA PHE A 12 -7.67 0.37 -8.78
C PHE A 12 -7.43 -0.63 -7.62
N GLU A 13 -8.38 -0.72 -6.69
CA GLU A 13 -8.34 -1.68 -5.58
C GLU A 13 -8.15 -3.13 -6.03
N ARG A 14 -8.67 -3.52 -7.23
CA ARG A 14 -8.53 -4.88 -7.77
C ARG A 14 -7.10 -5.21 -8.24
N TYR A 15 -6.23 -4.21 -8.34
CA TYR A 15 -4.85 -4.34 -8.79
C TYR A 15 -3.84 -3.98 -7.69
N ALA A 16 -4.17 -3.04 -6.81
CA ALA A 16 -3.22 -2.43 -5.87
C ALA A 16 -3.51 -2.73 -4.38
N SER A 17 -4.60 -3.43 -4.05
CA SER A 17 -4.85 -3.84 -2.66
C SER A 17 -4.02 -5.06 -2.24
N THR A 18 -3.87 -5.28 -0.93
CA THR A 18 -3.27 -6.51 -0.38
C THR A 18 -4.03 -7.76 -0.84
N THR A 19 -5.36 -7.68 -0.95
CA THR A 19 -6.19 -8.75 -1.53
C THR A 19 -5.80 -9.05 -2.97
N ALA A 20 -5.48 -8.03 -3.76
CA ALA A 20 -4.99 -8.21 -5.13
C ALA A 20 -3.62 -8.90 -5.15
N LEU A 21 -2.68 -8.48 -4.29
CA LEU A 21 -1.38 -9.13 -4.14
C LEU A 21 -1.52 -10.63 -3.84
N LEU A 22 -2.33 -10.98 -2.84
CA LEU A 22 -2.54 -12.40 -2.47
C LEU A 22 -3.25 -13.20 -3.56
N ARG A 23 -4.18 -12.59 -4.30
CA ARG A 23 -4.79 -13.22 -5.47
C ARG A 23 -3.73 -13.53 -6.54
N MET A 24 -2.92 -12.54 -6.93
CA MET A 24 -1.84 -12.71 -7.91
C MET A 24 -0.85 -13.80 -7.47
N ALA A 25 -0.49 -13.81 -6.20
CA ALA A 25 0.43 -14.80 -5.64
C ALA A 25 -0.16 -16.22 -5.71
N ARG A 26 -1.44 -16.41 -5.34
CA ARG A 26 -2.12 -17.71 -5.42
C ARG A 26 -2.36 -18.19 -6.85
N GLU A 27 -2.49 -17.27 -7.80
CA GLU A 27 -2.55 -17.60 -9.22
C GLU A 27 -1.18 -18.06 -9.77
N ALA A 28 -0.08 -17.56 -9.19
CA ALA A 28 1.29 -17.87 -9.61
C ALA A 28 1.89 -19.13 -8.97
N VAL A 29 1.45 -19.46 -7.74
CA VAL A 29 1.86 -20.65 -7.00
C VAL A 29 0.64 -21.38 -6.46
N SER A 30 0.81 -22.58 -5.87
CA SER A 30 -0.33 -23.33 -5.31
C SER A 30 -1.02 -22.52 -4.19
N PRO A 31 -2.36 -22.37 -4.23
CA PRO A 31 -3.12 -21.63 -3.19
C PRO A 31 -2.91 -22.18 -1.77
N GLU A 32 -2.61 -23.48 -1.65
CA GLU A 32 -2.40 -24.17 -0.37
C GLU A 32 -1.12 -23.72 0.34
N THR A 33 -0.14 -23.18 -0.42
CA THR A 33 1.15 -22.71 0.12
C THR A 33 1.11 -21.28 0.62
N LEU A 34 0.08 -20.50 0.28
CA LEU A 34 -0.04 -19.07 0.60
C LEU A 34 -1.42 -18.73 1.19
N PRO A 35 -1.71 -19.15 2.44
CA PRO A 35 -3.01 -18.89 3.05
C PRO A 35 -3.24 -17.40 3.34
N ASP A 36 -2.18 -16.64 3.70
CA ASP A 36 -2.27 -15.24 4.12
C ASP A 36 -1.06 -14.37 3.73
N GLY A 37 -1.12 -13.10 4.10
CA GLY A 37 -0.06 -12.13 3.80
C GLY A 37 1.23 -12.39 4.55
N ARG A 38 1.20 -12.98 5.75
CA ARG A 38 2.41 -13.34 6.50
C ARG A 38 3.19 -14.39 5.75
N SER A 39 2.52 -15.50 5.37
CA SER A 39 3.11 -16.59 4.60
C SER A 39 3.72 -16.13 3.28
N PHE A 40 3.10 -15.12 2.63
CA PHE A 40 3.65 -14.51 1.43
C PHE A 40 5.01 -13.83 1.71
N PHE A 41 5.08 -12.94 2.72
CA PHE A 41 6.31 -12.19 3.01
C PHE A 41 7.42 -13.06 3.61
N GLU A 42 7.11 -14.15 4.29
CA GLU A 42 8.09 -15.13 4.75
C GLU A 42 8.76 -15.87 3.59
N GLN A 43 8.04 -16.09 2.49
CA GLN A 43 8.51 -16.86 1.33
C GLN A 43 9.09 -16.02 0.19
N VAL A 44 8.67 -14.75 0.07
CA VAL A 44 8.98 -13.91 -1.10
C VAL A 44 10.47 -13.75 -1.37
N ALA A 45 11.31 -13.65 -0.33
CA ALA A 45 12.75 -13.46 -0.48
C ALA A 45 13.47 -14.71 -1.06
N SER A 46 12.93 -15.91 -0.82
CA SER A 46 13.49 -17.17 -1.30
C SER A 46 12.79 -17.74 -2.54
N ASN A 47 11.68 -17.14 -2.96
CA ASN A 47 10.88 -17.61 -4.10
C ASN A 47 10.87 -16.58 -5.24
N PRO A 48 11.60 -16.82 -6.34
CA PRO A 48 11.66 -15.87 -7.48
C PRO A 48 10.30 -15.57 -8.12
N VAL A 49 9.36 -16.53 -8.12
CA VAL A 49 8.01 -16.33 -8.66
C VAL A 49 7.26 -15.32 -7.81
N LEU A 50 7.26 -15.48 -6.48
CA LEU A 50 6.61 -14.54 -5.56
C LEU A 50 7.29 -13.17 -5.56
N SER A 51 8.62 -13.11 -5.71
CA SER A 51 9.36 -11.86 -5.87
C SER A 51 8.94 -11.12 -7.14
N GLY A 52 8.72 -11.84 -8.25
CA GLY A 52 8.16 -11.29 -9.48
C GLY A 52 6.74 -10.74 -9.31
N VAL A 53 5.88 -11.48 -8.60
CA VAL A 53 4.51 -11.02 -8.25
C VAL A 53 4.54 -9.75 -7.42
N LEU A 54 5.38 -9.70 -6.37
CA LEU A 54 5.54 -8.52 -5.53
C LEU A 54 5.97 -7.30 -6.36
N SER A 55 6.96 -7.48 -7.25
CA SER A 55 7.42 -6.41 -8.14
C SER A 55 6.30 -5.86 -9.03
N GLN A 56 5.52 -6.72 -9.67
CA GLN A 56 4.38 -6.32 -10.50
C GLN A 56 3.30 -5.58 -9.69
N TRP A 57 3.02 -6.07 -8.48
CA TRP A 57 2.05 -5.41 -7.60
C TRP A 57 2.54 -4.03 -7.15
N ILE A 58 3.84 -3.89 -6.80
CA ILE A 58 4.46 -2.60 -6.48
C ILE A 58 4.32 -1.61 -7.65
N ASP A 59 4.48 -2.06 -8.91
CA ASP A 59 4.28 -1.22 -10.08
C ASP A 59 2.84 -0.66 -10.16
N GLN A 60 1.83 -1.48 -9.86
CA GLN A 60 0.44 -1.02 -9.83
C GLN A 60 0.19 0.02 -8.72
N VAL A 61 0.72 -0.23 -7.51
CA VAL A 61 0.62 0.73 -6.40
C VAL A 61 1.32 2.04 -6.75
N ALA A 62 2.54 1.96 -7.30
CA ALA A 62 3.33 3.13 -7.67
C ALA A 62 2.65 3.99 -8.73
N LEU A 63 2.00 3.37 -9.73
CA LEU A 63 1.25 4.07 -10.76
C LEU A 63 0.10 4.91 -10.16
N GLY A 64 -0.67 4.32 -9.23
CA GLY A 64 -1.74 5.05 -8.55
C GLY A 64 -1.22 6.19 -7.68
N LEU A 65 -0.14 5.95 -6.92
CA LEU A 65 0.48 6.98 -6.10
C LEU A 65 1.05 8.12 -6.95
N ALA A 66 1.68 7.84 -8.08
CA ALA A 66 2.18 8.87 -8.99
C ALA A 66 1.06 9.79 -9.47
N GLY A 67 -0.12 9.23 -9.80
CA GLY A 67 -1.31 10.01 -10.13
C GLY A 67 -1.74 10.94 -8.99
N LEU A 68 -1.85 10.41 -7.77
CA LEU A 68 -2.22 11.20 -6.57
C LEU A 68 -1.18 12.28 -6.25
N ILE A 69 0.11 11.97 -6.36
CA ILE A 69 1.20 12.94 -6.14
C ILE A 69 1.10 14.10 -7.15
N HIS A 70 0.83 13.82 -8.42
CA HIS A 70 0.67 14.87 -9.43
C HIS A 70 -0.57 15.75 -9.19
N ILE A 71 -1.64 15.20 -8.58
CA ILE A 71 -2.88 15.94 -8.29
C ILE A 71 -2.73 16.80 -7.03
N PHE A 72 -2.18 16.23 -5.95
CA PHE A 72 -2.20 16.84 -4.62
C PHE A 72 -0.88 17.48 -4.21
N ASN A 73 0.23 17.16 -4.87
CA ASN A 73 1.60 17.60 -4.53
C ASN A 73 1.89 17.52 -3.02
N PRO A 74 1.74 16.35 -2.39
CA PRO A 74 1.91 16.20 -0.95
C PRO A 74 3.40 16.26 -0.56
N GLU A 75 3.70 16.76 0.63
CA GLU A 75 5.05 16.67 1.23
C GLU A 75 5.37 15.27 1.73
N ILE A 76 4.33 14.52 2.13
CA ILE A 76 4.47 13.17 2.66
C ILE A 76 3.35 12.25 2.17
N VAL A 77 3.73 11.02 1.82
CA VAL A 77 2.82 9.89 1.57
C VAL A 77 3.10 8.82 2.61
N LEU A 78 2.12 8.49 3.45
CA LEU A 78 2.22 7.44 4.45
C LEU A 78 1.54 6.17 3.95
N ILE A 79 2.28 5.07 3.94
CA ILE A 79 1.77 3.75 3.59
C ILE A 79 1.39 3.02 4.87
N GLY A 80 0.10 2.78 5.06
CA GLY A 80 -0.45 2.07 6.22
C GLY A 80 -0.97 0.67 5.87
N GLY A 81 -1.50 -0.01 6.90
CA GLY A 81 -2.08 -1.34 6.79
C GLY A 81 -1.10 -2.47 7.07
N GLY A 82 -1.59 -3.73 7.01
CA GLY A 82 -0.86 -4.91 7.48
C GLY A 82 0.45 -5.24 6.75
N VAL A 83 0.70 -4.64 5.58
CA VAL A 83 1.92 -4.86 4.79
C VAL A 83 2.96 -3.75 4.95
N SER A 84 2.62 -2.64 5.60
CA SER A 84 3.47 -1.45 5.70
C SER A 84 4.75 -1.64 6.52
N ALA A 85 4.81 -2.68 7.37
CA ALA A 85 6.00 -3.01 8.16
C ALA A 85 7.18 -3.56 7.32
N GLN A 86 6.98 -3.79 6.02
CA GLN A 86 7.97 -4.39 5.12
C GLN A 86 8.83 -3.31 4.44
N GLU A 87 9.72 -2.67 5.21
CA GLU A 87 10.55 -1.56 4.70
C GLU A 87 11.38 -1.96 3.48
N GLU A 88 12.17 -3.03 3.57
CA GLU A 88 13.09 -3.45 2.50
C GLU A 88 12.36 -4.09 1.31
N LEU A 89 11.30 -4.85 1.58
CA LEU A 89 10.58 -5.60 0.54
C LEU A 89 9.51 -4.76 -0.17
N LEU A 90 8.99 -3.72 0.51
CA LEU A 90 7.88 -2.92 -0.03
C LEU A 90 8.21 -1.42 -0.09
N ILE A 91 8.48 -0.78 1.04
CA ILE A 91 8.54 0.69 1.10
C ILE A 91 9.66 1.25 0.23
N ARG A 92 10.86 0.68 0.35
CA ARG A 92 12.03 1.10 -0.42
C ARG A 92 11.85 0.90 -1.93
N PRO A 93 11.45 -0.29 -2.44
CA PRO A 93 11.17 -0.47 -3.86
C PRO A 93 10.02 0.41 -4.36
N LEU A 94 8.96 0.59 -3.58
CA LEU A 94 7.83 1.45 -3.93
C LEU A 94 8.26 2.90 -4.09
N ARG A 95 9.06 3.42 -3.15
CA ARG A 95 9.64 4.78 -3.21
C ARG A 95 10.42 4.97 -4.52
N GLN A 96 11.29 4.03 -4.87
CA GLN A 96 12.07 4.10 -6.11
C GLN A 96 11.18 4.10 -7.35
N ARG A 97 10.13 3.25 -7.39
CA ARG A 97 9.19 3.20 -8.52
C ARG A 97 8.41 4.51 -8.66
N VAL A 98 7.91 5.06 -7.56
CA VAL A 98 7.19 6.33 -7.54
C VAL A 98 8.10 7.47 -8.07
N LEU A 99 9.33 7.58 -7.56
CA LEU A 99 10.27 8.62 -7.98
C LEU A 99 10.62 8.53 -9.48
N ASN A 100 10.60 7.33 -10.07
CA ASN A 100 10.82 7.14 -11.51
C ASN A 100 9.58 7.48 -12.36
N LEU A 101 8.38 7.54 -11.76
CA LEU A 101 7.12 7.81 -12.46
C LEU A 101 6.69 9.28 -12.39
N ILE A 102 7.11 10.00 -11.36
CA ILE A 102 6.71 11.40 -11.17
C ILE A 102 7.67 12.37 -11.87
N MET A 103 7.17 13.55 -12.23
CA MET A 103 8.03 14.61 -12.75
C MET A 103 9.00 15.10 -11.66
N PRO A 104 10.26 15.44 -12.00
CA PRO A 104 11.30 15.77 -11.01
C PRO A 104 10.89 16.83 -9.98
N ARG A 105 10.12 17.84 -10.39
CA ARG A 105 9.63 18.89 -9.48
C ARG A 105 8.74 18.39 -8.34
N PHE A 106 8.07 17.24 -8.52
CA PHE A 106 7.22 16.62 -7.48
C PHE A 106 8.03 15.68 -6.56
N ALA A 107 9.25 15.35 -6.95
CA ALA A 107 10.16 14.54 -6.13
C ALA A 107 10.88 15.39 -5.09
N ASP A 108 10.99 16.70 -5.31
CA ASP A 108 11.69 17.60 -4.40
C ASP A 108 10.93 17.73 -3.07
N GLY A 109 11.58 17.32 -1.97
CA GLY A 109 10.99 17.30 -0.63
C GLY A 109 9.96 16.21 -0.36
N LEU A 110 9.56 15.40 -1.35
CA LEU A 110 8.60 14.30 -1.16
C LEU A 110 9.17 13.19 -0.27
N ARG A 111 8.44 12.86 0.80
CA ARG A 111 8.71 11.70 1.64
C ARG A 111 7.66 10.62 1.41
N LEU A 112 8.10 9.38 1.22
CA LEU A 112 7.22 8.20 1.18
C LEU A 112 7.70 7.23 2.25
N GLU A 113 6.88 7.00 3.26
CA GLU A 113 7.26 6.32 4.49
C GLU A 113 6.18 5.33 4.94
N ALA A 114 6.58 4.33 5.74
CA ALA A 114 5.63 3.49 6.44
C ALA A 114 4.95 4.30 7.57
N ALA A 115 3.64 4.09 7.75
CA ALA A 115 2.92 4.65 8.88
C ALA A 115 3.36 3.97 10.19
N SER A 116 3.73 4.76 11.20
CA SER A 116 4.30 4.27 12.46
C SER A 116 3.29 3.54 13.35
N LEU A 117 1.99 3.81 13.21
CA LEU A 117 0.93 3.25 14.07
C LEU A 117 0.42 1.87 13.59
N GLY A 118 0.89 1.37 12.45
CA GLY A 118 0.50 0.07 11.92
C GLY A 118 -1.02 -0.12 11.82
N ASN A 119 -1.51 -1.27 12.30
CA ASN A 119 -2.95 -1.59 12.32
C ASN A 119 -3.75 -0.82 13.38
N ASP A 120 -3.09 -0.20 14.36
CA ASP A 120 -3.74 0.53 15.45
C ASP A 120 -4.11 1.97 15.05
N ALA A 121 -3.64 2.44 13.90
CA ALA A 121 -3.86 3.79 13.41
C ALA A 121 -5.35 4.21 13.41
N GLY A 122 -6.25 3.29 13.02
CA GLY A 122 -7.68 3.55 13.00
C GLY A 122 -8.26 3.75 14.39
N MET A 123 -7.90 2.91 15.36
CA MET A 123 -8.37 3.01 16.76
C MET A 123 -7.80 4.26 17.44
N ILE A 124 -6.52 4.53 17.27
CA ILE A 124 -5.85 5.72 17.82
C ILE A 124 -6.46 6.99 17.23
N GLY A 125 -6.70 7.01 15.91
CA GLY A 125 -7.33 8.14 15.23
C GLY A 125 -8.77 8.39 15.70
N ALA A 126 -9.57 7.34 15.89
CA ALA A 126 -10.92 7.44 16.42
C ALA A 126 -10.94 7.97 17.86
N LEU A 127 -10.04 7.46 18.71
CA LEU A 127 -9.89 7.95 20.10
C LEU A 127 -9.48 9.43 20.12
N LYS A 128 -8.47 9.80 19.31
CA LYS A 128 -8.02 11.19 19.21
C LYS A 128 -9.14 12.11 18.74
N PHE A 129 -9.88 11.72 17.72
CA PHE A 129 -11.02 12.48 17.21
C PHE A 129 -12.08 12.69 18.29
N TRP A 130 -12.41 11.64 19.07
CA TRP A 130 -13.36 11.73 20.18
C TRP A 130 -12.87 12.68 21.28
N LEU A 131 -11.63 12.57 21.72
CA LEU A 131 -11.04 13.47 22.72
C LEU A 131 -11.03 14.93 22.26
N ASP A 132 -10.78 15.20 20.99
CA ASP A 132 -10.80 16.57 20.45
C ASP A 132 -12.23 17.15 20.40
N GLN A 133 -13.26 16.32 20.25
CA GLN A 133 -14.67 16.75 20.33
C GLN A 133 -15.11 17.05 21.76
N GLU A 134 -14.73 16.22 22.74
CA GLU A 134 -15.04 16.43 24.18
C GLU A 134 -14.35 17.69 24.73
N GLY A 135 -13.11 17.99 24.28
CA GLY A 135 -12.37 19.20 24.69
C GLY A 135 -12.98 20.52 24.18
N HIS A 136 -13.97 20.49 23.28
CA HIS A 136 -14.69 21.67 22.78
C HIS A 136 -16.04 21.94 23.48
N HIS A 137 -16.43 21.12 24.49
CA HIS A 137 -17.68 21.29 25.23
C HIS A 137 -17.55 22.06 26.55
N ASP A 138 -16.34 22.55 26.91
CA ASP A 138 -16.10 23.38 28.08
C ASP A 138 -16.09 24.88 27.74
N TYR A 139 -17.23 25.40 27.18
CA TYR A 139 -17.60 26.84 27.28
C TYR A 139 -19.12 27.03 27.13
#